data_50f0edb6886519d6f463112b839b835b
#
_entry.id   50f0edb6886519d6f463112b839b835b
#
_cell.length_a   1.000
_cell.length_b   1.000
_cell.length_c   1.000
_cell.angle_alpha   90.00
_cell.angle_beta   90.00
_cell.angle_gamma   90.00
#
_symmetry.space_group_name_H-M   'P 1'
#
loop_
_entity.id
_entity.type
_entity.pdbx_description
1 polymer ?
#
loop_
_entity_poly.entity_id
_entity_poly.type
_entity_poly.pdbx_seq_one_letter_code
_entity_poly.pdbx_strand_id
1 'polypeptide(L)'
;MTSPRYLELQKTLNQLRTLNSTRYLYTAKLGEDGQPVYLIDGLDLGAEDFAYPGTRIEEEMAPYIQTALSGEPVYSRDVVDTTWGPIFTACYPVKDENGQVMGALCVEIAMNTTYQFLKRSSQTTVSVALASGMVAALLSMSIYLYLRWQRMAEARQQVLLQNAVVAADAANQAKSTFLFNMSHDIRTPMNAIIGYADLAEKHRQEPERLQGYLKNIQISGEKMLSIIDNVLELSRIESGKVTLEETAVEAGSIFESCVVMVQPELERKHQTMTVEKHTPNPYLYMDTSRILEVILNLVSNAIKYTGDGGHIRCAIRQLPSDREGWCVQELSVADNGIGMSEEFQQHIFEAFARERSSTVSGVAGSGLGMGIVKKLVDLMNGSIDIQSKLGEGSTFTVYIPCRLARQEDAVPKRAAERVDKTGLAGRRILLAEDNDLNAEITAELMGEEGLLVDRAENGAHCLEMLEKAPAGMYDAILMDVQMPVLDGYEATQKIRRLTDPWRANIPIIAITANAFAEDRQRALEVGMDDHVAKPIDMAKLIPVLQKQLHKHDGEAEEKHFSQSVP
;
A
#
# COMPACT_ATOMS: atom_id res chain seq x y z
N MET A 1 -31.82 17.92 15.59
CA MET A 1 -31.22 19.14 15.03
C MET A 1 -29.77 19.00 14.54
N THR A 2 -28.98 18.05 15.01
CA THR A 2 -27.56 17.89 14.59
C THR A 2 -27.38 17.08 13.30
N SER A 3 -28.44 16.53 12.71
CA SER A 3 -28.34 15.81 11.44
C SER A 3 -28.11 16.79 10.28
N PRO A 4 -27.09 16.59 9.43
CA PRO A 4 -26.84 17.41 8.24
C PRO A 4 -28.10 17.54 7.35
N ARG A 5 -28.87 16.49 7.26
CA ARG A 5 -30.10 16.42 6.47
C ARG A 5 -31.22 17.34 7.02
N TYR A 6 -31.33 17.45 8.34
CA TYR A 6 -32.27 18.38 8.97
C TYR A 6 -31.91 19.85 8.64
N LEU A 7 -30.65 20.21 8.79
CA LEU A 7 -30.16 21.56 8.54
C LEU A 7 -30.33 21.97 7.06
N GLU A 8 -30.13 21.03 6.16
CA GLU A 8 -30.32 21.25 4.71
C GLU A 8 -31.80 21.49 4.36
N LEU A 9 -32.70 20.71 4.92
CA LEU A 9 -34.15 20.88 4.76
C LEU A 9 -34.65 22.19 5.36
N GLN A 10 -34.20 22.53 6.57
CA GLN A 10 -34.54 23.75 7.25
C GLN A 10 -34.07 24.95 6.42
N LYS A 11 -32.86 24.94 5.91
CA LYS A 11 -32.31 25.98 5.03
C LYS A 11 -33.14 26.13 3.75
N THR A 12 -33.54 25.01 3.16
CA THR A 12 -34.41 25.02 1.96
C THR A 12 -35.77 25.62 2.24
N LEU A 13 -36.41 25.25 3.34
CA LEU A 13 -37.68 25.86 3.75
C LEU A 13 -37.54 27.35 4.02
N ASN A 14 -36.48 27.80 4.68
CA ASN A 14 -36.22 29.22 4.92
C ASN A 14 -36.05 29.99 3.61
N GLN A 15 -35.30 29.45 2.65
CA GLN A 15 -35.15 30.07 1.34
C GLN A 15 -36.51 30.21 0.62
N LEU A 16 -37.33 29.15 0.63
CA LEU A 16 -38.65 29.17 0.02
C LEU A 16 -39.60 30.17 0.71
N ARG A 17 -39.59 30.24 2.04
CA ARG A 17 -40.32 31.20 2.82
C ARG A 17 -39.95 32.64 2.45
N THR A 18 -38.64 32.90 2.38
CA THR A 18 -38.12 34.25 2.08
C THR A 18 -38.43 34.67 0.65
N LEU A 19 -38.28 33.78 -0.32
CA LEU A 19 -38.60 34.04 -1.74
C LEU A 19 -40.07 34.35 -1.97
N ASN A 20 -40.98 33.77 -1.20
CA ASN A 20 -42.42 33.93 -1.38
C ASN A 20 -43.05 34.95 -0.40
N SER A 21 -42.24 35.68 0.37
CA SER A 21 -42.70 36.67 1.38
C SER A 21 -43.75 36.10 2.35
N THR A 22 -43.71 34.79 2.61
CA THR A 22 -44.55 34.12 3.60
C THR A 22 -43.99 34.35 4.99
N ARG A 23 -44.86 34.58 5.98
CA ARG A 23 -44.42 34.79 7.35
C ARG A 23 -43.86 33.54 7.97
N TYR A 24 -44.61 32.43 7.88
CA TYR A 24 -44.18 31.14 8.37
C TYR A 24 -44.37 30.06 7.28
N LEU A 25 -43.40 29.18 7.17
CA LEU A 25 -43.43 27.98 6.32
C LEU A 25 -42.77 26.85 7.11
N TYR A 26 -43.56 25.88 7.53
CA TYR A 26 -43.07 24.78 8.38
C TYR A 26 -43.69 23.45 8.02
N THR A 27 -43.11 22.40 8.52
CA THR A 27 -43.69 21.04 8.46
C THR A 27 -44.13 20.59 9.84
N ALA A 28 -45.25 19.88 9.88
CA ALA A 28 -45.90 19.39 11.09
C ALA A 28 -46.14 17.88 11.02
N LYS A 29 -46.17 17.24 12.17
CA LYS A 29 -46.62 15.85 12.34
C LYS A 29 -47.37 15.70 13.66
N LEU A 30 -47.99 14.53 13.92
CA LEU A 30 -48.51 14.21 15.25
C LEU A 30 -47.37 13.81 16.19
N GLY A 31 -47.37 14.34 17.37
CA GLY A 31 -46.55 13.91 18.49
C GLY A 31 -47.02 12.59 19.09
N GLU A 32 -46.32 12.10 20.10
CA GLU A 32 -46.69 10.82 20.80
C GLU A 32 -48.03 10.93 21.55
N ASP A 33 -48.40 12.16 21.92
CA ASP A 33 -49.65 12.50 22.60
C ASP A 33 -50.81 12.79 21.62
N GLY A 34 -50.59 12.59 20.31
CA GLY A 34 -51.60 12.85 19.26
C GLY A 34 -51.81 14.33 18.93
N GLN A 35 -51.06 15.26 19.51
CA GLN A 35 -51.12 16.67 19.19
C GLN A 35 -50.13 17.05 18.08
N PRO A 36 -50.47 18.04 17.23
CA PRO A 36 -49.58 18.54 16.20
C PRO A 36 -48.29 19.16 16.81
N VAL A 37 -47.16 18.75 16.24
CA VAL A 37 -45.85 19.29 16.63
C VAL A 37 -45.07 19.71 15.39
N TYR A 38 -44.25 20.74 15.56
CA TYR A 38 -43.33 21.17 14.52
C TYR A 38 -42.31 20.04 14.22
N LEU A 39 -42.08 19.79 12.94
CA LEU A 39 -41.05 18.87 12.49
C LEU A 39 -39.83 19.64 11.97
N ILE A 40 -40.06 20.59 11.06
CA ILE A 40 -39.03 21.48 10.53
C ILE A 40 -39.68 22.86 10.40
N ASP A 41 -39.07 23.86 11.00
CA ASP A 41 -39.46 25.25 10.87
C ASP A 41 -38.58 25.96 9.81
N GLY A 42 -39.20 26.69 8.91
CA GLY A 42 -38.53 27.47 7.87
C GLY A 42 -38.01 28.86 8.32
N LEU A 43 -38.03 29.17 9.62
CA LEU A 43 -37.41 30.36 10.16
C LEU A 43 -35.89 30.15 10.30
N ASP A 44 -35.14 31.25 10.46
CA ASP A 44 -33.74 31.19 10.81
C ASP A 44 -33.54 30.55 12.20
N LEU A 45 -32.51 29.74 12.39
CA LEU A 45 -32.21 29.05 13.66
C LEU A 45 -32.02 29.99 14.87
N GLY A 46 -31.77 31.24 14.64
CA GLY A 46 -31.63 32.28 15.67
C GLY A 46 -32.84 33.20 15.77
N ALA A 47 -33.92 32.94 15.04
CA ALA A 47 -35.15 33.74 15.12
C ALA A 47 -35.83 33.54 16.47
N GLU A 48 -36.38 34.63 17.02
CA GLU A 48 -37.08 34.63 18.31
C GLU A 48 -38.30 33.71 18.28
N ASP A 49 -38.95 33.60 17.11
CA ASP A 49 -40.15 32.78 16.84
C ASP A 49 -39.80 31.38 16.34
N PHE A 50 -38.53 30.97 16.30
CA PHE A 50 -38.15 29.66 15.77
C PHE A 50 -38.67 28.50 16.63
N ALA A 51 -39.46 27.63 16.02
CA ALA A 51 -40.01 26.48 16.67
C ALA A 51 -39.11 25.23 16.52
N TYR A 52 -38.64 24.68 17.65
CA TYR A 52 -37.83 23.46 17.66
C TYR A 52 -38.66 22.21 17.29
N PRO A 53 -38.05 21.20 16.64
CA PRO A 53 -38.73 19.95 16.38
C PRO A 53 -39.31 19.33 17.65
N GLY A 54 -40.58 18.95 17.60
CA GLY A 54 -41.33 18.47 18.76
C GLY A 54 -42.02 19.53 19.61
N THR A 55 -41.82 20.83 19.33
CA THR A 55 -42.62 21.91 19.95
C THR A 55 -44.06 21.76 19.53
N ARG A 56 -44.99 21.90 20.48
CA ARG A 56 -46.43 21.90 20.19
C ARG A 56 -46.80 23.09 19.34
N ILE A 57 -47.70 22.88 18.41
CA ILE A 57 -48.28 23.94 17.57
C ILE A 57 -49.46 24.51 18.32
N GLU A 58 -49.77 25.79 18.09
CA GLU A 58 -50.84 26.52 18.72
C GLU A 58 -52.21 25.85 18.48
N GLU A 59 -53.10 25.92 19.48
CA GLU A 59 -54.41 25.25 19.43
C GLU A 59 -55.26 25.72 18.26
N GLU A 60 -55.14 26.98 17.87
CA GLU A 60 -55.88 27.58 16.76
C GLU A 60 -55.49 26.99 15.40
N MET A 61 -54.28 26.47 15.29
CA MET A 61 -53.73 25.87 14.09
C MET A 61 -53.97 24.36 14.02
N ALA A 62 -54.20 23.70 15.15
CA ALA A 62 -54.35 22.26 15.26
C ALA A 62 -55.42 21.66 14.30
N PRO A 63 -56.61 22.27 14.12
CA PRO A 63 -57.63 21.72 13.20
C PRO A 63 -57.17 21.71 11.74
N TYR A 64 -56.47 22.71 11.29
CA TYR A 64 -55.94 22.79 9.91
C TYR A 64 -54.88 21.73 9.69
N ILE A 65 -53.96 21.57 10.63
CA ILE A 65 -52.90 20.58 10.53
C ILE A 65 -53.45 19.13 10.61
N GLN A 66 -54.37 18.87 11.52
CA GLN A 66 -55.06 17.57 11.62
C GLN A 66 -55.79 17.21 10.33
N THR A 67 -56.45 18.19 9.70
CA THR A 67 -57.10 17.96 8.40
C THR A 67 -56.07 17.65 7.33
N ALA A 68 -54.94 18.37 7.26
CA ALA A 68 -53.89 18.07 6.30
C ALA A 68 -53.27 16.68 6.58
N LEU A 69 -53.08 16.32 7.84
CA LEU A 69 -52.53 15.01 8.23
C LEU A 69 -53.51 13.85 7.94
N SER A 70 -54.82 14.15 7.78
CA SER A 70 -55.78 13.15 7.27
C SER A 70 -55.69 12.92 5.75
N GLY A 71 -54.92 13.70 5.04
CA GLY A 71 -54.63 13.54 3.61
C GLY A 71 -55.29 14.58 2.70
N GLU A 72 -56.01 15.53 3.24
CA GLU A 72 -56.70 16.58 2.52
C GLU A 72 -56.03 17.95 2.72
N PRO A 73 -55.76 18.74 1.65
CA PRO A 73 -55.29 20.10 1.79
C PRO A 73 -56.39 20.97 2.39
N VAL A 74 -56.01 21.84 3.29
CA VAL A 74 -56.91 22.75 3.97
C VAL A 74 -56.35 24.17 4.00
N TYR A 75 -57.22 25.14 3.89
CA TYR A 75 -56.91 26.57 4.06
C TYR A 75 -57.98 27.25 4.92
N SER A 76 -57.58 28.26 5.66
CA SER A 76 -58.54 29.03 6.43
C SER A 76 -59.43 29.88 5.49
N ARG A 77 -60.73 29.85 5.71
CA ARG A 77 -61.67 30.72 4.97
C ARG A 77 -61.72 32.11 5.50
N ASP A 78 -61.44 32.24 6.79
CA ASP A 78 -61.37 33.50 7.51
C ASP A 78 -59.98 33.68 8.11
N VAL A 79 -59.70 34.90 8.55
CA VAL A 79 -58.47 35.23 9.26
C VAL A 79 -58.46 34.47 10.59
N VAL A 80 -57.39 33.78 10.88
CA VAL A 80 -57.17 33.09 12.15
C VAL A 80 -56.36 34.01 13.03
N ASP A 81 -56.93 34.39 14.18
CA ASP A 81 -56.16 35.15 15.20
C ASP A 81 -55.31 34.18 16.01
N THR A 82 -53.98 34.28 15.85
CA THR A 82 -53.00 33.48 16.59
C THR A 82 -52.25 34.36 17.55
N THR A 83 -51.48 33.74 18.45
CA THR A 83 -50.57 34.45 19.38
C THR A 83 -49.58 35.36 18.64
N TRP A 84 -49.32 35.08 17.37
CA TRP A 84 -48.40 35.83 16.50
C TRP A 84 -49.10 36.88 15.62
N GLY A 85 -50.40 37.06 15.83
CA GLY A 85 -51.26 37.98 15.09
C GLY A 85 -52.18 37.33 14.07
N PRO A 86 -52.99 38.12 13.36
CA PRO A 86 -53.95 37.62 12.38
C PRO A 86 -53.22 37.08 11.15
N ILE A 87 -53.48 35.81 10.84
CA ILE A 87 -52.88 35.09 9.70
C ILE A 87 -53.93 34.45 8.82
N PHE A 88 -53.55 34.18 7.58
CA PHE A 88 -54.25 33.25 6.70
C PHE A 88 -53.38 32.02 6.55
N THR A 89 -53.94 30.82 6.73
CA THR A 89 -53.19 29.59 6.72
C THR A 89 -53.66 28.62 5.64
N ALA A 90 -52.70 27.89 5.06
CA ALA A 90 -52.97 26.75 4.20
C ALA A 90 -52.01 25.61 4.60
N CYS A 91 -52.59 24.43 4.83
CA CYS A 91 -51.84 23.21 5.19
C CYS A 91 -52.05 22.14 4.15
N TYR A 92 -50.96 21.51 3.68
CA TYR A 92 -50.97 20.49 2.64
C TYR A 92 -50.37 19.19 3.18
N PRO A 93 -50.98 18.03 2.87
CA PRO A 93 -50.40 16.73 3.24
C PRO A 93 -49.12 16.42 2.47
N VAL A 94 -48.07 16.05 3.17
CA VAL A 94 -46.85 15.52 2.59
C VAL A 94 -46.97 14.00 2.58
N LYS A 95 -46.92 13.40 1.38
CA LYS A 95 -47.12 11.95 1.18
C LYS A 95 -45.82 11.30 0.72
N ASP A 96 -45.60 10.04 1.13
CA ASP A 96 -44.53 9.19 0.63
C ASP A 96 -44.81 8.66 -0.79
N GLU A 97 -43.89 7.88 -1.32
CA GLU A 97 -44.03 7.24 -2.65
C GLU A 97 -45.22 6.27 -2.75
N ASN A 98 -45.70 5.76 -1.61
CA ASN A 98 -46.86 4.86 -1.51
C ASN A 98 -48.18 5.61 -1.29
N GLY A 99 -48.13 6.95 -1.24
CA GLY A 99 -49.29 7.80 -0.98
C GLY A 99 -49.64 7.96 0.50
N GLN A 100 -48.85 7.42 1.42
CA GLN A 100 -49.08 7.55 2.86
C GLN A 100 -48.69 8.94 3.34
N VAL A 101 -49.52 9.57 4.16
CA VAL A 101 -49.24 10.91 4.72
C VAL A 101 -48.16 10.80 5.78
N MET A 102 -47.06 11.46 5.54
CA MET A 102 -45.89 11.51 6.42
C MET A 102 -45.85 12.77 7.32
N GLY A 103 -46.61 13.78 6.94
CA GLY A 103 -46.65 15.05 7.65
C GLY A 103 -47.53 16.07 6.93
N ALA A 104 -47.53 17.27 7.42
CA ALA A 104 -48.20 18.42 6.78
C ALA A 104 -47.18 19.52 6.52
N LEU A 105 -47.29 20.20 5.38
CA LEU A 105 -46.56 21.42 5.07
C LEU A 105 -47.55 22.60 5.24
N CYS A 106 -47.25 23.52 6.12
CA CYS A 106 -48.09 24.65 6.47
C CYS A 106 -47.42 25.95 6.03
N VAL A 107 -48.26 26.80 5.45
CA VAL A 107 -47.89 28.15 4.99
C VAL A 107 -48.79 29.18 5.66
N GLU A 108 -48.23 30.19 6.25
CA GLU A 108 -48.96 31.24 6.92
C GLU A 108 -48.59 32.61 6.38
N ILE A 109 -49.60 33.40 6.06
CA ILE A 109 -49.46 34.73 5.51
C ILE A 109 -50.03 35.75 6.52
N ALA A 110 -49.21 36.71 6.94
CA ALA A 110 -49.69 37.79 7.85
C ALA A 110 -50.67 38.71 7.14
N MET A 111 -51.79 38.94 7.78
CA MET A 111 -52.91 39.71 7.20
C MET A 111 -52.98 41.19 7.63
N ASN A 112 -51.96 41.68 8.34
CA ASN A 112 -51.97 43.03 8.91
C ASN A 112 -52.27 44.16 7.88
N THR A 113 -51.81 44.01 6.66
CA THR A 113 -52.05 44.96 5.56
C THR A 113 -53.24 44.59 4.67
N THR A 114 -53.45 43.33 4.47
CA THR A 114 -54.45 42.80 3.53
C THR A 114 -55.88 42.87 4.10
N TYR A 115 -56.01 42.75 5.43
CA TYR A 115 -57.32 42.85 6.10
C TYR A 115 -57.98 44.21 5.94
N GLN A 116 -57.22 45.30 5.99
CA GLN A 116 -57.69 46.65 5.72
C GLN A 116 -58.12 46.81 4.24
N PHE A 117 -57.46 46.13 3.33
CA PHE A 117 -57.80 46.19 1.91
C PHE A 117 -59.06 45.35 1.59
N LEU A 118 -59.23 44.19 2.24
CA LEU A 118 -60.39 43.33 2.11
C LEU A 118 -61.69 43.96 2.62
N LYS A 119 -61.59 44.75 3.66
CA LYS A 119 -62.73 45.43 4.24
C LYS A 119 -63.28 46.59 3.36
N ARG A 120 -62.50 47.02 2.36
CA ARG A 120 -62.86 48.13 1.44
C ARG A 120 -63.37 47.67 0.07
N SER A 121 -63.39 46.42 -0.28
CA SER A 121 -63.77 46.01 -1.64
C SER A 121 -64.56 44.70 -1.68
N SER A 122 -65.78 44.78 -2.20
CA SER A 122 -66.61 43.58 -2.52
C SER A 122 -66.12 42.71 -3.69
N GLN A 123 -64.96 43.04 -4.25
CA GLN A 123 -64.28 42.27 -5.32
C GLN A 123 -63.23 41.27 -4.78
N THR A 124 -63.08 41.16 -3.47
CA THR A 124 -61.93 40.55 -2.85
C THR A 124 -61.98 39.03 -2.73
N THR A 125 -63.16 38.40 -2.86
CA THR A 125 -63.27 36.91 -2.77
C THR A 125 -62.54 36.20 -3.91
N VAL A 126 -62.52 36.80 -5.09
CA VAL A 126 -61.82 36.23 -6.27
C VAL A 126 -60.30 36.38 -6.13
N SER A 127 -59.85 37.50 -5.61
CA SER A 127 -58.42 37.76 -5.43
C SER A 127 -57.76 36.90 -4.36
N VAL A 128 -58.50 36.57 -3.28
CA VAL A 128 -58.02 35.65 -2.23
C VAL A 128 -58.00 34.21 -2.74
N ALA A 129 -58.98 33.79 -3.54
CA ALA A 129 -59.00 32.46 -4.14
C ALA A 129 -57.84 32.27 -5.15
N LEU A 130 -57.53 33.32 -5.94
CA LEU A 130 -56.41 33.30 -6.88
C LEU A 130 -55.03 33.31 -6.15
N ALA A 131 -54.91 34.09 -5.08
CA ALA A 131 -53.70 34.12 -4.28
C ALA A 131 -53.42 32.78 -3.57
N SER A 132 -54.48 32.18 -2.99
CA SER A 132 -54.35 30.87 -2.36
C SER A 132 -54.08 29.75 -3.38
N GLY A 133 -54.69 29.80 -4.58
CA GLY A 133 -54.39 28.91 -5.68
C GLY A 133 -52.93 29.00 -6.17
N MET A 134 -52.38 30.23 -6.25
CA MET A 134 -51.00 30.47 -6.63
C MET A 134 -50.02 29.96 -5.58
N VAL A 135 -50.32 30.18 -4.29
CA VAL A 135 -49.51 29.65 -3.17
C VAL A 135 -49.54 28.11 -3.19
N ALA A 136 -50.72 27.50 -3.42
CA ALA A 136 -50.85 26.04 -3.54
C ALA A 136 -50.01 25.47 -4.69
N ALA A 137 -50.04 26.14 -5.86
CA ALA A 137 -49.26 25.74 -7.03
C ALA A 137 -47.75 25.82 -6.77
N LEU A 138 -47.27 26.89 -6.13
CA LEU A 138 -45.86 27.07 -5.76
C LEU A 138 -45.38 26.00 -4.77
N LEU A 139 -46.22 25.68 -3.78
CA LEU A 139 -45.93 24.63 -2.80
C LEU A 139 -45.86 23.25 -3.46
N SER A 140 -46.81 22.94 -4.32
CA SER A 140 -46.84 21.67 -5.06
C SER A 140 -45.58 21.51 -5.95
N MET A 141 -45.17 22.62 -6.60
CA MET A 141 -43.94 22.68 -7.39
C MET A 141 -42.70 22.49 -6.51
N SER A 142 -42.65 23.11 -5.35
CA SER A 142 -41.52 22.97 -4.41
C SER A 142 -41.37 21.55 -3.90
N ILE A 143 -42.48 20.90 -3.52
CA ILE A 143 -42.51 19.50 -3.10
C ILE A 143 -42.05 18.59 -4.25
N TYR A 144 -42.56 18.83 -5.46
CA TYR A 144 -42.17 18.07 -6.65
C TYR A 144 -40.66 18.18 -6.92
N LEU A 145 -40.10 19.38 -6.87
CA LEU A 145 -38.67 19.61 -7.08
C LEU A 145 -37.81 18.93 -5.99
N TYR A 146 -38.24 19.00 -4.73
CA TYR A 146 -37.61 18.35 -3.61
C TYR A 146 -37.58 16.82 -3.76
N LEU A 147 -38.74 16.21 -4.06
CA LEU A 147 -38.84 14.77 -4.27
C LEU A 147 -37.99 14.31 -5.48
N ARG A 148 -38.01 15.12 -6.56
CA ARG A 148 -37.15 14.85 -7.72
C ARG A 148 -35.66 14.91 -7.37
N TRP A 149 -35.26 15.89 -6.55
CA TRP A 149 -33.87 16.01 -6.08
C TRP A 149 -33.45 14.83 -5.18
N GLN A 150 -34.32 14.40 -4.26
CA GLN A 150 -34.09 13.19 -3.45
C GLN A 150 -33.89 11.95 -4.32
N ARG A 151 -34.78 11.70 -5.27
CA ARG A 151 -34.63 10.55 -6.18
C ARG A 151 -33.33 10.57 -6.97
N MET A 152 -32.90 11.76 -7.41
CA MET A 152 -31.62 11.88 -8.11
C MET A 152 -30.42 11.64 -7.17
N ALA A 153 -30.49 12.06 -5.93
CA ALA A 153 -29.46 11.83 -4.91
C ALA A 153 -29.36 10.33 -4.57
N GLU A 154 -30.51 9.66 -4.38
CA GLU A 154 -30.56 8.22 -4.12
C GLU A 154 -30.04 7.40 -5.32
N ALA A 155 -30.42 7.77 -6.55
CA ALA A 155 -29.91 7.12 -7.75
C ALA A 155 -28.39 7.27 -7.89
N ARG A 156 -27.84 8.45 -7.61
CA ARG A 156 -26.38 8.66 -7.59
C ARG A 156 -25.70 7.80 -6.52
N GLN A 157 -26.25 7.72 -5.33
CA GLN A 157 -25.72 6.90 -4.25
C GLN A 157 -25.76 5.41 -4.60
N GLN A 158 -26.83 4.93 -5.23
CA GLN A 158 -26.93 3.56 -5.71
C GLN A 158 -25.86 3.23 -6.76
N VAL A 159 -25.64 4.13 -7.74
CA VAL A 159 -24.60 3.94 -8.76
C VAL A 159 -23.21 3.89 -8.12
N LEU A 160 -22.91 4.79 -7.17
CA LEU A 160 -21.64 4.79 -6.45
C LEU A 160 -21.46 3.49 -5.64
N LEU A 161 -22.50 3.04 -4.95
CA LEU A 161 -22.46 1.79 -4.19
C LEU A 161 -22.26 0.59 -5.11
N GLN A 162 -22.99 0.54 -6.23
CA GLN A 162 -22.85 -0.54 -7.21
C GLN A 162 -21.45 -0.58 -7.82
N ASN A 163 -20.87 0.58 -8.17
CA ASN A 163 -19.51 0.67 -8.65
C ASN A 163 -18.49 0.22 -7.58
N ALA A 164 -18.71 0.59 -6.32
CA ALA A 164 -17.87 0.15 -5.21
C ALA A 164 -17.95 -1.38 -4.99
N VAL A 165 -19.14 -1.97 -5.10
CA VAL A 165 -19.32 -3.44 -5.01
C VAL A 165 -18.62 -4.14 -6.17
N VAL A 166 -18.80 -3.67 -7.40
CA VAL A 166 -18.12 -4.25 -8.57
C VAL A 166 -16.62 -4.16 -8.44
N ALA A 167 -16.09 -3.02 -7.97
CA ALA A 167 -14.65 -2.86 -7.72
C ALA A 167 -14.14 -3.78 -6.60
N ALA A 168 -14.91 -3.94 -5.52
CA ALA A 168 -14.57 -4.85 -4.42
C ALA A 168 -14.59 -6.32 -4.87
N ASP A 169 -15.58 -6.72 -5.65
CA ASP A 169 -15.66 -8.08 -6.20
C ASP A 169 -14.51 -8.37 -7.17
N ALA A 170 -14.18 -7.43 -8.04
CA ALA A 170 -13.03 -7.54 -8.95
C ALA A 170 -11.71 -7.69 -8.17
N ALA A 171 -11.51 -6.87 -7.13
CA ALA A 171 -10.34 -6.97 -6.25
C ALA A 171 -10.27 -8.31 -5.50
N ASN A 172 -11.41 -8.81 -5.01
CA ASN A 172 -11.47 -10.09 -4.30
C ASN A 172 -11.22 -11.27 -5.24
N GLN A 173 -11.73 -11.21 -6.47
CA GLN A 173 -11.47 -12.20 -7.50
C GLN A 173 -9.99 -12.21 -7.93
N ALA A 174 -9.38 -11.03 -8.12
CA ALA A 174 -7.96 -10.91 -8.38
C ALA A 174 -7.12 -11.51 -7.25
N LYS A 175 -7.48 -11.25 -5.97
CA LYS A 175 -6.83 -11.82 -4.80
C LYS A 175 -6.96 -13.34 -4.74
N SER A 176 -8.13 -13.89 -5.09
CA SER A 176 -8.35 -15.33 -5.11
C SER A 176 -7.53 -16.02 -6.20
N THR A 177 -7.49 -15.43 -7.39
CA THR A 177 -6.66 -15.89 -8.51
C THR A 177 -5.18 -15.82 -8.17
N PHE A 178 -4.75 -14.74 -7.49
CA PHE A 178 -3.40 -14.58 -6.96
C PHE A 178 -3.01 -15.74 -6.04
N LEU A 179 -3.80 -16.05 -5.02
CA LEU A 179 -3.52 -17.13 -4.07
C LEU A 179 -3.51 -18.52 -4.75
N PHE A 180 -4.40 -18.74 -5.70
CA PHE A 180 -4.45 -19.99 -6.47
C PHE A 180 -3.17 -20.19 -7.30
N ASN A 181 -2.76 -19.18 -8.06
CA ASN A 181 -1.56 -19.22 -8.88
C ASN A 181 -0.28 -19.38 -8.03
N MET A 182 -0.21 -18.68 -6.89
CA MET A 182 0.86 -18.85 -5.91
C MET A 182 0.98 -20.28 -5.40
N SER A 183 -0.14 -20.87 -4.97
CA SER A 183 -0.14 -22.26 -4.48
C SER A 183 0.36 -23.23 -5.53
N HIS A 184 0.00 -23.02 -6.79
CA HIS A 184 0.48 -23.82 -7.90
C HIS A 184 1.99 -23.66 -8.13
N ASP A 185 2.47 -22.41 -8.17
CA ASP A 185 3.86 -22.09 -8.48
C ASP A 185 4.84 -22.49 -7.35
N ILE A 186 4.38 -22.50 -6.10
CA ILE A 186 5.13 -23.05 -4.96
C ILE A 186 5.12 -24.59 -4.98
N ARG A 187 3.98 -25.22 -5.30
CA ARG A 187 3.85 -26.67 -5.30
C ARG A 187 4.77 -27.35 -6.33
N THR A 188 4.97 -26.73 -7.49
CA THR A 188 5.77 -27.31 -8.57
C THR A 188 7.24 -27.53 -8.17
N PRO A 189 8.01 -26.53 -7.69
CA PRO A 189 9.37 -26.74 -7.22
C PRO A 189 9.42 -27.62 -5.96
N MET A 190 8.45 -27.55 -5.06
CA MET A 190 8.38 -28.41 -3.88
C MET A 190 8.26 -29.89 -4.27
N ASN A 191 7.38 -30.22 -5.21
CA ASN A 191 7.25 -31.59 -5.72
C ASN A 191 8.53 -32.06 -6.43
N ALA A 192 9.24 -31.16 -7.10
CA ALA A 192 10.53 -31.47 -7.71
C ALA A 192 11.59 -31.79 -6.64
N ILE A 193 11.66 -30.99 -5.57
CA ILE A 193 12.57 -31.24 -4.43
C ILE A 193 12.30 -32.61 -3.84
N ILE A 194 11.05 -32.93 -3.50
CA ILE A 194 10.66 -34.22 -2.92
C ILE A 194 11.00 -35.37 -3.89
N GLY A 195 10.61 -35.24 -5.17
CA GLY A 195 10.86 -36.29 -6.16
C GLY A 195 12.35 -36.56 -6.43
N TYR A 196 13.17 -35.48 -6.49
CA TYR A 196 14.61 -35.65 -6.66
C TYR A 196 15.29 -36.15 -5.38
N ALA A 197 14.79 -35.85 -4.19
CA ALA A 197 15.26 -36.39 -2.93
C ALA A 197 15.01 -37.91 -2.88
N ASP A 198 13.81 -38.38 -3.25
CA ASP A 198 13.50 -39.82 -3.36
C ASP A 198 14.38 -40.51 -4.37
N LEU A 199 14.68 -39.87 -5.51
CA LEU A 199 15.58 -40.43 -6.53
C LEU A 199 17.04 -40.46 -6.05
N ALA A 200 17.48 -39.42 -5.34
CA ALA A 200 18.82 -39.36 -4.74
C ALA A 200 19.02 -40.50 -3.72
N GLU A 201 17.99 -40.76 -2.89
CA GLU A 201 18.02 -41.87 -1.94
C GLU A 201 18.13 -43.24 -2.63
N LYS A 202 17.36 -43.46 -3.69
CA LYS A 202 17.37 -44.70 -4.45
C LYS A 202 18.69 -44.97 -5.21
N HIS A 203 19.34 -43.88 -5.62
CA HIS A 203 20.56 -43.96 -6.45
C HIS A 203 21.83 -43.51 -5.70
N ARG A 204 21.89 -43.69 -4.37
CA ARG A 204 23.05 -43.31 -3.53
C ARG A 204 24.39 -43.84 -4.00
N GLN A 205 24.41 -45.00 -4.66
CA GLN A 205 25.63 -45.64 -5.15
C GLN A 205 26.04 -45.23 -6.57
N GLU A 206 25.30 -44.32 -7.20
CA GLU A 206 25.56 -43.82 -8.56
C GLU A 206 25.98 -42.34 -8.49
N PRO A 207 27.28 -41.99 -8.26
CA PRO A 207 27.71 -40.63 -7.92
C PRO A 207 27.30 -39.56 -8.93
N GLU A 208 27.38 -39.84 -10.23
CA GLU A 208 27.01 -38.89 -11.29
C GLU A 208 25.50 -38.54 -11.27
N ARG A 209 24.65 -39.56 -11.07
CA ARG A 209 23.19 -39.34 -10.95
C ARG A 209 22.84 -38.64 -9.66
N LEU A 210 23.47 -39.06 -8.55
CA LEU A 210 23.27 -38.43 -7.25
C LEU A 210 23.58 -36.92 -7.32
N GLN A 211 24.73 -36.56 -7.89
CA GLN A 211 25.10 -35.14 -8.07
C GLN A 211 24.09 -34.40 -8.93
N GLY A 212 23.57 -35.01 -10.00
CA GLY A 212 22.50 -34.41 -10.83
C GLY A 212 21.21 -34.17 -10.05
N TYR A 213 20.80 -35.11 -9.20
CA TYR A 213 19.59 -34.96 -8.37
C TYR A 213 19.76 -33.88 -7.30
N LEU A 214 20.90 -33.87 -6.61
CA LEU A 214 21.21 -32.82 -5.62
C LEU A 214 21.21 -31.41 -6.24
N LYS A 215 21.81 -31.28 -7.43
CA LYS A 215 21.77 -30.00 -8.18
C LYS A 215 20.35 -29.60 -8.55
N ASN A 216 19.49 -30.55 -8.95
CA ASN A 216 18.09 -30.24 -9.26
C ASN A 216 17.27 -29.86 -8.01
N ILE A 217 17.57 -30.45 -6.84
CA ILE A 217 17.00 -30.06 -5.55
C ILE A 217 17.38 -28.61 -5.24
N GLN A 218 18.66 -28.26 -5.37
CA GLN A 218 19.16 -26.91 -5.14
C GLN A 218 18.48 -25.91 -6.06
N ILE A 219 18.47 -26.14 -7.37
CA ILE A 219 17.81 -25.28 -8.36
C ILE A 219 16.32 -25.09 -8.03
N SER A 220 15.65 -26.16 -7.60
CA SER A 220 14.21 -26.08 -7.25
C SER A 220 13.98 -25.30 -5.96
N GLY A 221 14.88 -25.42 -4.98
CA GLY A 221 14.87 -24.65 -3.73
C GLY A 221 15.07 -23.14 -4.00
N GLU A 222 16.10 -22.79 -4.77
CA GLU A 222 16.38 -21.40 -5.18
C GLU A 222 15.19 -20.78 -5.91
N LYS A 223 14.54 -21.54 -6.80
CA LYS A 223 13.34 -21.09 -7.50
C LYS A 223 12.17 -20.86 -6.55
N MET A 224 11.97 -21.72 -5.55
CA MET A 224 10.90 -21.58 -4.56
C MET A 224 11.14 -20.34 -3.70
N LEU A 225 12.37 -20.11 -3.23
CA LEU A 225 12.74 -18.90 -2.49
C LEU A 225 12.48 -17.64 -3.30
N SER A 226 12.90 -17.59 -4.56
CA SER A 226 12.64 -16.45 -5.46
C SER A 226 11.14 -16.14 -5.60
N ILE A 227 10.27 -17.16 -5.64
CA ILE A 227 8.82 -16.94 -5.69
C ILE A 227 8.31 -16.34 -4.38
N ILE A 228 8.77 -16.84 -3.23
CA ILE A 228 8.39 -16.35 -1.91
C ILE A 228 8.83 -14.90 -1.73
N ASP A 229 10.07 -14.58 -2.07
CA ASP A 229 10.63 -13.22 -1.98
C ASP A 229 9.84 -12.24 -2.84
N ASN A 230 9.55 -12.60 -4.09
CA ASN A 230 8.73 -11.76 -4.98
C ASN A 230 7.33 -11.47 -4.41
N VAL A 231 6.71 -12.43 -3.73
CA VAL A 231 5.40 -12.27 -3.11
C VAL A 231 5.46 -11.38 -1.89
N LEU A 232 6.46 -11.58 -1.03
CA LEU A 232 6.67 -10.74 0.15
C LEU A 232 6.95 -9.30 -0.28
N GLU A 233 7.76 -9.10 -1.33
CA GLU A 233 8.06 -7.78 -1.89
C GLU A 233 6.79 -7.11 -2.42
N LEU A 234 5.99 -7.81 -3.24
CA LEU A 234 4.73 -7.28 -3.75
C LEU A 234 3.78 -6.89 -2.61
N SER A 235 3.65 -7.75 -1.58
CA SER A 235 2.81 -7.47 -0.40
C SER A 235 3.25 -6.23 0.37
N ARG A 236 4.57 -6.00 0.52
CA ARG A 236 5.13 -4.82 1.19
C ARG A 236 4.88 -3.54 0.39
N ILE A 237 5.08 -3.58 -0.93
CA ILE A 237 4.80 -2.45 -1.80
C ILE A 237 3.31 -2.09 -1.73
N GLU A 238 2.40 -3.07 -1.81
CA GLU A 238 0.95 -2.84 -1.73
C GLU A 238 0.48 -2.30 -0.37
N SER A 239 1.13 -2.71 0.71
CA SER A 239 0.84 -2.18 2.05
C SER A 239 1.44 -0.79 2.33
N GLY A 240 2.17 -0.20 1.37
CA GLY A 240 2.82 1.11 1.50
C GLY A 240 3.95 1.14 2.54
N LYS A 241 4.52 -0.02 2.88
CA LYS A 241 5.61 -0.14 3.86
C LYS A 241 7.01 0.01 3.27
N VAL A 242 7.12 0.10 1.95
CA VAL A 242 8.40 0.31 1.27
C VAL A 242 8.72 1.79 1.24
N THR A 243 9.84 2.17 1.84
CA THR A 243 10.41 3.52 1.78
C THR A 243 11.59 3.53 0.82
N LEU A 244 11.75 4.60 0.04
CA LEU A 244 12.89 4.78 -0.85
C LEU A 244 14.09 5.33 -0.08
N GLU A 245 15.24 4.71 -0.27
CA GLU A 245 16.51 5.18 0.28
C GLU A 245 17.37 5.83 -0.82
N GLU A 246 17.08 7.10 -1.10
CA GLU A 246 17.82 7.85 -2.10
C GLU A 246 19.21 8.24 -1.58
N THR A 247 20.25 7.76 -2.24
CA THR A 247 21.65 8.12 -1.98
C THR A 247 22.28 8.71 -3.24
N ALA A 248 23.29 9.56 -3.06
CA ALA A 248 24.04 10.11 -4.19
C ALA A 248 24.94 9.02 -4.79
N VAL A 249 24.69 8.63 -6.02
CA VAL A 249 25.41 7.55 -6.71
C VAL A 249 25.73 7.92 -8.16
N GLU A 250 26.71 7.26 -8.74
CA GLU A 250 26.98 7.34 -10.16
C GLU A 250 26.00 6.45 -10.93
N ALA A 251 25.11 7.06 -11.74
CA ALA A 251 24.03 6.37 -12.43
C ALA A 251 24.52 5.21 -13.32
N GLY A 252 25.69 5.36 -13.96
CA GLY A 252 26.28 4.33 -14.83
C GLY A 252 26.72 3.06 -14.10
N SER A 253 27.03 3.14 -12.81
CA SER A 253 27.55 2.01 -12.02
C SER A 253 26.52 0.90 -11.79
N ILE A 254 25.23 1.22 -11.89
CA ILE A 254 24.13 0.26 -11.66
C ILE A 254 24.12 -0.79 -12.79
N PHE A 255 24.26 -0.36 -14.05
CA PHE A 255 24.34 -1.30 -15.17
C PHE A 255 25.60 -2.14 -15.14
N GLU A 256 26.73 -1.60 -14.66
CA GLU A 256 27.95 -2.41 -14.49
C GLU A 256 27.74 -3.55 -13.51
N SER A 257 27.06 -3.26 -12.39
CA SER A 257 26.69 -4.29 -11.42
C SER A 257 25.75 -5.34 -12.02
N CYS A 258 24.75 -4.91 -12.81
CA CYS A 258 23.84 -5.82 -13.50
C CYS A 258 24.58 -6.74 -14.48
N VAL A 259 25.50 -6.22 -15.32
CA VAL A 259 26.27 -7.00 -16.29
C VAL A 259 27.03 -8.13 -15.60
N VAL A 260 27.72 -7.83 -14.49
CA VAL A 260 28.46 -8.83 -13.73
C VAL A 260 27.53 -9.95 -13.23
N MET A 261 26.33 -9.61 -12.76
CA MET A 261 25.37 -10.59 -12.22
C MET A 261 24.80 -11.51 -13.30
N VAL A 262 24.56 -11.00 -14.50
CA VAL A 262 23.89 -11.77 -15.57
C VAL A 262 24.87 -12.47 -16.53
N GLN A 263 26.18 -12.18 -16.42
CA GLN A 263 27.21 -12.71 -17.29
C GLN A 263 27.17 -14.26 -17.44
N PRO A 264 27.01 -15.06 -16.35
CA PRO A 264 26.98 -16.53 -16.47
C PRO A 264 25.79 -17.02 -17.31
N GLU A 265 24.65 -16.33 -17.24
CA GLU A 265 23.46 -16.71 -18.03
C GLU A 265 23.63 -16.37 -19.50
N LEU A 266 24.21 -15.21 -19.81
CA LEU A 266 24.55 -14.78 -21.16
C LEU A 266 25.51 -15.76 -21.84
N GLU A 267 26.57 -16.17 -21.12
CA GLU A 267 27.55 -17.14 -21.62
C GLU A 267 26.91 -18.51 -21.89
N ARG A 268 26.06 -18.98 -20.97
CA ARG A 268 25.35 -20.24 -21.13
C ARG A 268 24.47 -20.29 -22.40
N LYS A 269 23.87 -19.17 -22.78
CA LYS A 269 23.01 -19.02 -23.97
C LYS A 269 23.76 -18.44 -25.17
N HIS A 270 25.06 -18.22 -25.08
CA HIS A 270 25.85 -17.55 -26.13
C HIS A 270 25.27 -16.23 -26.60
N GLN A 271 24.56 -15.53 -25.71
CA GLN A 271 23.94 -14.23 -26.00
C GLN A 271 24.96 -13.11 -25.80
N THR A 272 24.74 -12.01 -26.50
CA THR A 272 25.56 -10.80 -26.37
C THR A 272 24.74 -9.67 -25.75
N MET A 273 25.38 -8.91 -24.84
CA MET A 273 24.76 -7.73 -24.23
C MET A 273 25.62 -6.50 -24.46
N THR A 274 25.00 -5.40 -24.87
CA THR A 274 25.67 -4.09 -25.03
C THR A 274 25.02 -3.07 -24.12
N VAL A 275 25.84 -2.17 -23.55
CA VAL A 275 25.38 -1.10 -22.68
C VAL A 275 25.83 0.25 -23.22
N GLU A 276 24.89 1.10 -23.57
CA GLU A 276 25.11 2.47 -24.03
C GLU A 276 24.83 3.44 -22.88
N LYS A 277 25.77 4.39 -22.62
CA LYS A 277 25.64 5.37 -21.55
C LYS A 277 25.69 6.79 -22.13
N HIS A 278 24.66 7.57 -21.83
CA HIS A 278 24.60 9.00 -22.15
C HIS A 278 24.05 9.78 -20.96
N THR A 279 24.93 10.08 -20.00
CA THR A 279 24.60 10.73 -18.72
C THR A 279 25.46 11.98 -18.52
N PRO A 280 25.03 13.15 -19.04
CA PRO A 280 25.78 14.41 -18.91
C PRO A 280 26.11 14.77 -17.46
N ASN A 281 25.21 14.46 -16.52
CA ASN A 281 25.43 14.59 -15.07
C ASN A 281 25.46 13.18 -14.47
N PRO A 282 26.64 12.62 -14.22
CA PRO A 282 26.76 11.22 -13.81
C PRO A 282 26.23 10.93 -12.41
N TYR A 283 26.19 11.94 -11.51
CA TYR A 283 25.78 11.75 -10.12
C TYR A 283 24.32 12.15 -9.89
N LEU A 284 23.53 11.22 -9.35
CA LEU A 284 22.09 11.39 -9.09
C LEU A 284 21.75 10.86 -7.70
N TYR A 285 20.73 11.45 -7.07
CA TYR A 285 20.10 10.84 -5.90
C TYR A 285 19.09 9.80 -6.38
N MET A 286 19.32 8.53 -6.03
CA MET A 286 18.46 7.42 -6.38
C MET A 286 18.62 6.25 -5.41
N ASP A 287 17.57 5.43 -5.33
CA ASP A 287 17.64 4.15 -4.62
C ASP A 287 18.26 3.09 -5.55
N THR A 288 19.56 2.84 -5.33
CA THR A 288 20.35 1.91 -6.16
C THR A 288 19.77 0.49 -6.14
N SER A 289 19.28 0.05 -4.98
CA SER A 289 18.78 -1.31 -4.79
C SER A 289 17.51 -1.52 -5.60
N ARG A 290 16.58 -0.57 -5.52
CA ARG A 290 15.31 -0.64 -6.26
C ARG A 290 15.48 -0.48 -7.76
N ILE A 291 16.37 0.39 -8.19
CA ILE A 291 16.68 0.52 -9.62
C ILE A 291 17.39 -0.72 -10.17
N LEU A 292 18.33 -1.28 -9.42
CA LEU A 292 18.99 -2.54 -9.81
C LEU A 292 17.98 -3.68 -9.91
N GLU A 293 17.03 -3.78 -8.99
CA GLU A 293 15.94 -4.77 -9.04
C GLU A 293 15.07 -4.62 -10.29
N VAL A 294 14.69 -3.38 -10.66
CA VAL A 294 13.98 -3.09 -11.91
C VAL A 294 14.79 -3.55 -13.12
N ILE A 295 16.07 -3.17 -13.20
CA ILE A 295 16.95 -3.53 -14.32
C ILE A 295 17.15 -5.04 -14.41
N LEU A 296 17.40 -5.73 -13.29
CA LEU A 296 17.58 -7.19 -13.27
C LEU A 296 16.32 -7.93 -13.73
N ASN A 297 15.14 -7.49 -13.32
CA ASN A 297 13.88 -8.06 -13.80
C ASN A 297 13.70 -7.89 -15.32
N LEU A 298 14.02 -6.71 -15.86
CA LEU A 298 13.93 -6.46 -17.30
C LEU A 298 14.98 -7.28 -18.08
N VAL A 299 16.24 -7.27 -17.63
CA VAL A 299 17.33 -7.97 -18.31
C VAL A 299 17.17 -9.48 -18.22
N SER A 300 16.76 -10.03 -17.07
CA SER A 300 16.50 -11.47 -16.94
C SER A 300 15.36 -11.95 -17.83
N ASN A 301 14.32 -11.12 -18.02
CA ASN A 301 13.27 -11.38 -19.01
C ASN A 301 13.83 -11.34 -20.43
N ALA A 302 14.64 -10.35 -20.78
CA ALA A 302 15.28 -10.27 -22.09
C ALA A 302 16.13 -11.52 -22.36
N ILE A 303 17.00 -11.94 -21.42
CA ILE A 303 17.81 -13.17 -21.54
C ILE A 303 16.91 -14.40 -21.72
N LYS A 304 15.85 -14.47 -20.95
CA LYS A 304 14.94 -15.60 -20.91
C LYS A 304 14.20 -15.82 -22.23
N TYR A 305 13.65 -14.73 -22.79
CA TYR A 305 12.81 -14.77 -23.99
C TYR A 305 13.57 -14.56 -25.32
N THR A 306 14.87 -14.32 -25.23
CA THR A 306 15.77 -14.31 -26.38
C THR A 306 16.37 -15.71 -26.59
N GLY A 307 16.42 -16.14 -27.83
CA GLY A 307 17.04 -17.42 -28.20
C GLY A 307 18.56 -17.42 -28.05
N ASP A 308 19.17 -18.59 -28.17
CA ASP A 308 20.63 -18.75 -28.15
C ASP A 308 21.28 -17.92 -29.25
N GLY A 309 22.40 -17.25 -28.92
CA GLY A 309 23.11 -16.35 -29.84
C GLY A 309 22.44 -15.01 -30.08
N GLY A 310 21.33 -14.71 -29.38
CA GLY A 310 20.62 -13.45 -29.51
C GLY A 310 21.34 -12.25 -28.92
N HIS A 311 20.76 -11.07 -29.10
CA HIS A 311 21.36 -9.81 -28.69
C HIS A 311 20.43 -9.00 -27.79
N ILE A 312 20.98 -8.47 -26.69
CA ILE A 312 20.30 -7.60 -25.72
C ILE A 312 21.02 -6.26 -25.71
N ARG A 313 20.27 -5.18 -25.87
CA ARG A 313 20.81 -3.82 -25.80
C ARG A 313 20.18 -3.08 -24.62
N CYS A 314 21.04 -2.63 -23.73
CA CYS A 314 20.67 -1.76 -22.62
C CYS A 314 21.16 -0.34 -22.90
N ALA A 315 20.36 0.65 -22.57
CA ALA A 315 20.81 2.03 -22.64
C ALA A 315 20.36 2.81 -21.40
N ILE A 316 21.23 3.72 -20.98
CA ILE A 316 20.96 4.69 -19.94
C ILE A 316 21.15 6.09 -20.51
N ARG A 317 20.08 6.89 -20.48
CA ARG A 317 20.08 8.25 -21.00
C ARG A 317 19.48 9.20 -19.99
N GLN A 318 20.01 10.42 -19.97
CA GLN A 318 19.50 11.49 -19.13
C GLN A 318 18.77 12.50 -19.98
N LEU A 319 17.46 12.68 -19.69
CA LEU A 319 16.59 13.64 -20.36
C LEU A 319 16.44 14.90 -19.48
N PRO A 320 16.24 16.08 -20.08
CA PRO A 320 15.97 17.30 -19.32
C PRO A 320 14.64 17.19 -18.55
N SER A 321 14.56 17.88 -17.43
CA SER A 321 13.34 18.03 -16.64
C SER A 321 12.94 19.50 -16.57
N ASP A 322 11.64 19.80 -16.53
CA ASP A 322 11.13 21.16 -16.32
C ASP A 322 11.42 21.69 -14.91
N ARG A 323 11.80 20.80 -13.99
CA ARG A 323 12.12 21.15 -12.60
C ARG A 323 13.62 21.40 -12.46
N GLU A 324 14.00 22.59 -11.98
CA GLU A 324 15.41 22.97 -11.74
C GLU A 324 16.07 22.01 -10.74
N GLY A 325 17.28 21.55 -11.04
CA GLY A 325 18.02 20.58 -10.23
C GLY A 325 17.57 19.13 -10.36
N TRP A 326 16.69 18.82 -11.35
CA TRP A 326 16.21 17.49 -11.63
C TRP A 326 16.50 17.08 -13.09
N CYS A 327 16.49 15.79 -13.32
CA CYS A 327 16.51 15.19 -14.66
C CYS A 327 15.53 14.01 -14.68
N VAL A 328 15.23 13.50 -15.87
CA VAL A 328 14.55 12.22 -16.04
C VAL A 328 15.57 11.21 -16.50
N GLN A 329 15.75 10.15 -15.71
CA GLN A 329 16.64 9.04 -16.06
C GLN A 329 15.85 8.05 -16.90
N GLU A 330 16.22 7.90 -18.17
CA GLU A 330 15.69 6.89 -19.08
C GLU A 330 16.57 5.63 -19.01
N LEU A 331 15.96 4.51 -18.72
CA LEU A 331 16.58 3.18 -18.69
C LEU A 331 15.86 2.31 -19.71
N SER A 332 16.53 1.80 -20.72
CA SER A 332 15.93 0.95 -21.73
C SER A 332 16.62 -0.41 -21.84
N VAL A 333 15.82 -1.46 -21.99
CA VAL A 333 16.27 -2.83 -22.26
C VAL A 333 15.54 -3.30 -23.51
N ALA A 334 16.28 -3.58 -24.56
CA ALA A 334 15.77 -4.08 -25.83
C ALA A 334 16.36 -5.46 -26.11
N ASP A 335 15.52 -6.38 -26.58
CA ASP A 335 15.89 -7.73 -26.99
C ASP A 335 15.39 -8.01 -28.41
N ASN A 336 16.02 -8.95 -29.09
CA ASN A 336 15.60 -9.48 -30.37
C ASN A 336 14.95 -10.88 -30.23
N GLY A 337 14.22 -11.08 -29.15
CA GLY A 337 13.56 -12.34 -28.82
C GLY A 337 12.22 -12.56 -29.51
N ILE A 338 11.38 -13.37 -28.89
CA ILE A 338 10.07 -13.79 -29.45
C ILE A 338 9.05 -12.65 -29.58
N GLY A 339 9.23 -11.54 -28.86
CA GLY A 339 8.25 -10.45 -28.78
C GLY A 339 6.94 -10.87 -28.09
N MET A 340 5.94 -9.98 -28.15
CA MET A 340 4.64 -10.15 -27.46
C MET A 340 3.49 -9.72 -28.37
N SER A 341 2.31 -10.35 -28.20
CA SER A 341 1.07 -9.93 -28.83
C SER A 341 0.56 -8.59 -28.26
N GLU A 342 -0.18 -7.81 -29.05
CA GLU A 342 -0.79 -6.55 -28.57
C GLU A 342 -1.76 -6.77 -27.41
N GLU A 343 -2.49 -7.90 -27.41
CA GLU A 343 -3.40 -8.28 -26.33
C GLU A 343 -2.63 -8.50 -25.02
N PHE A 344 -1.50 -9.21 -25.06
CA PHE A 344 -0.71 -9.49 -23.86
C PHE A 344 0.00 -8.24 -23.32
N GLN A 345 0.43 -7.31 -24.17
CA GLN A 345 1.04 -6.05 -23.75
C GLN A 345 0.14 -5.23 -22.82
N GLN A 346 -1.19 -5.32 -22.95
CA GLN A 346 -2.15 -4.62 -22.07
C GLN A 346 -2.19 -5.19 -20.64
N HIS A 347 -1.79 -6.46 -20.47
CA HIS A 347 -1.91 -7.18 -19.21
C HIS A 347 -0.55 -7.57 -18.60
N ILE A 348 0.57 -7.27 -19.24
CA ILE A 348 1.90 -7.74 -18.82
C ILE A 348 2.28 -7.31 -17.40
N PHE A 349 1.74 -6.20 -16.91
CA PHE A 349 1.98 -5.70 -15.55
C PHE A 349 1.03 -6.28 -14.50
N GLU A 350 0.05 -7.07 -14.91
CA GLU A 350 -0.79 -7.78 -13.97
C GLU A 350 -0.02 -8.94 -13.32
N ALA A 351 -0.23 -9.16 -12.04
CA ALA A 351 0.43 -10.24 -11.33
C ALA A 351 0.08 -11.61 -11.95
N PHE A 352 1.09 -12.43 -12.21
CA PHE A 352 0.99 -13.75 -12.87
C PHE A 352 0.57 -13.73 -14.35
N ALA A 353 0.60 -12.57 -15.00
CA ALA A 353 0.35 -12.50 -16.42
C ALA A 353 1.40 -13.33 -17.19
N ARG A 354 0.91 -14.20 -18.07
CA ARG A 354 1.75 -15.05 -18.95
C ARG A 354 1.09 -15.17 -20.31
N GLU A 355 1.87 -15.02 -21.35
CA GLU A 355 1.37 -15.24 -22.70
C GLU A 355 1.22 -16.76 -22.96
N ARG A 356 0.10 -17.17 -23.57
CA ARG A 356 -0.19 -18.59 -23.85
C ARG A 356 0.88 -19.25 -24.71
N SER A 357 1.51 -18.49 -25.62
CA SER A 357 2.61 -18.96 -26.47
C SER A 357 3.87 -19.31 -25.65
N SER A 358 4.15 -18.60 -24.56
CA SER A 358 5.29 -18.88 -23.68
C SER A 358 5.13 -20.19 -22.89
N THR A 359 3.88 -20.59 -22.62
CA THR A 359 3.58 -21.86 -21.97
C THR A 359 3.87 -23.06 -22.88
N VAL A 360 3.69 -22.89 -24.19
CA VAL A 360 4.00 -23.91 -25.21
C VAL A 360 5.51 -24.01 -25.45
N SER A 361 6.26 -22.91 -25.32
CA SER A 361 7.73 -22.89 -25.49
C SER A 361 8.51 -23.41 -24.28
N GLY A 362 7.85 -23.80 -23.18
CA GLY A 362 8.51 -24.38 -21.99
C GLY A 362 9.30 -23.37 -21.15
N VAL A 363 9.17 -22.08 -21.41
CA VAL A 363 9.90 -21.01 -20.70
C VAL A 363 9.23 -20.74 -19.35
N ALA A 364 9.80 -21.28 -18.27
CA ALA A 364 9.25 -21.13 -16.92
C ALA A 364 9.44 -19.73 -16.34
N GLY A 365 8.42 -19.18 -15.67
CA GLY A 365 8.49 -17.89 -14.95
C GLY A 365 7.30 -17.72 -14.02
N SER A 366 7.45 -16.96 -12.93
CA SER A 366 6.38 -16.70 -11.96
C SER A 366 5.32 -15.73 -12.48
N GLY A 367 5.64 -14.88 -13.47
CA GLY A 367 4.77 -13.80 -13.92
C GLY A 367 4.63 -12.64 -12.92
N LEU A 368 5.45 -12.60 -11.86
CA LEU A 368 5.43 -11.56 -10.84
C LEU A 368 6.39 -10.40 -11.15
N GLY A 369 7.51 -10.67 -11.83
CA GLY A 369 8.58 -9.69 -12.02
C GLY A 369 8.13 -8.39 -12.69
N MET A 370 7.26 -8.45 -13.72
CA MET A 370 6.77 -7.23 -14.39
C MET A 370 5.78 -6.44 -13.53
N GLY A 371 4.98 -7.12 -12.72
CA GLY A 371 4.12 -6.48 -11.71
C GLY A 371 4.95 -5.73 -10.65
N ILE A 372 6.06 -6.33 -10.18
CA ILE A 372 7.00 -5.70 -9.25
C ILE A 372 7.66 -4.48 -9.92
N VAL A 373 8.17 -4.63 -11.15
CA VAL A 373 8.75 -3.51 -11.93
C VAL A 373 7.79 -2.33 -11.98
N LYS A 374 6.53 -2.55 -12.37
CA LYS A 374 5.52 -1.48 -12.44
C LYS A 374 5.32 -0.79 -11.11
N LYS A 375 5.16 -1.55 -10.03
CA LYS A 375 4.97 -1.01 -8.68
C LYS A 375 6.17 -0.22 -8.17
N LEU A 376 7.40 -0.71 -8.40
CA LEU A 376 8.63 0.01 -8.04
C LEU A 376 8.80 1.31 -8.83
N VAL A 377 8.52 1.27 -10.13
CA VAL A 377 8.55 2.47 -11.00
C VAL A 377 7.52 3.50 -10.53
N ASP A 378 6.29 3.06 -10.21
CA ASP A 378 5.24 3.94 -9.68
C ASP A 378 5.64 4.54 -8.31
N LEU A 379 6.27 3.75 -7.43
CA LEU A 379 6.79 4.22 -6.14
C LEU A 379 7.86 5.31 -6.30
N MET A 380 8.69 5.19 -7.34
CA MET A 380 9.70 6.19 -7.72
C MET A 380 9.11 7.37 -8.53
N ASN A 381 7.79 7.49 -8.62
CA ASN A 381 7.09 8.50 -9.44
C ASN A 381 7.49 8.48 -10.92
N GLY A 382 7.89 7.32 -11.43
CA GLY A 382 8.30 7.09 -12.80
C GLY A 382 7.19 6.59 -13.69
N SER A 383 7.54 6.30 -14.94
CA SER A 383 6.69 5.62 -15.92
C SER A 383 7.46 4.54 -16.67
N ILE A 384 6.73 3.58 -17.23
CA ILE A 384 7.31 2.52 -18.07
C ILE A 384 6.51 2.38 -19.35
N ASP A 385 7.23 2.36 -20.47
CA ASP A 385 6.70 2.15 -21.82
C ASP A 385 7.18 0.82 -22.39
N ILE A 386 6.36 0.22 -23.25
CA ILE A 386 6.63 -1.04 -23.92
C ILE A 386 6.44 -0.87 -25.42
N GLN A 387 7.41 -1.35 -26.18
CA GLN A 387 7.31 -1.54 -27.61
C GLN A 387 7.69 -2.98 -27.94
N SER A 388 6.76 -3.78 -28.42
CA SER A 388 7.01 -5.18 -28.75
C SER A 388 6.19 -5.62 -29.95
N LYS A 389 6.76 -6.52 -30.73
CA LYS A 389 6.08 -7.15 -31.84
C LYS A 389 6.48 -8.61 -31.92
N LEU A 390 5.52 -9.47 -32.15
CA LEU A 390 5.72 -10.91 -32.18
C LEU A 390 6.77 -11.28 -33.27
N GLY A 391 7.84 -11.98 -32.88
CA GLY A 391 8.94 -12.38 -33.74
C GLY A 391 10.02 -11.31 -33.99
N GLU A 392 9.85 -10.07 -33.49
CA GLU A 392 10.83 -9.00 -33.64
C GLU A 392 11.53 -8.60 -32.34
N GLY A 393 11.04 -9.07 -31.21
CA GLY A 393 11.57 -8.76 -29.87
C GLY A 393 10.78 -7.70 -29.12
N SER A 394 11.35 -7.22 -28.00
CA SER A 394 10.70 -6.27 -27.11
C SER A 394 11.68 -5.17 -26.67
N THR A 395 11.15 -3.99 -26.40
CA THR A 395 11.87 -2.88 -25.79
C THR A 395 11.03 -2.36 -24.63
N PHE A 396 11.61 -2.39 -23.44
CA PHE A 396 11.06 -1.77 -22.24
C PHE A 396 11.85 -0.50 -21.93
N THR A 397 11.14 0.60 -21.72
CA THR A 397 11.76 1.89 -21.39
C THR A 397 11.15 2.42 -20.10
N VAL A 398 11.99 2.63 -19.11
CA VAL A 398 11.61 3.16 -17.79
C VAL A 398 12.12 4.58 -17.67
N TYR A 399 11.26 5.48 -17.19
CA TYR A 399 11.56 6.88 -16.96
C TYR A 399 11.42 7.17 -15.45
N ILE A 400 12.49 7.62 -14.81
CA ILE A 400 12.50 7.92 -13.38
C ILE A 400 12.97 9.37 -13.19
N PRO A 401 12.16 10.23 -12.54
CA PRO A 401 12.60 11.57 -12.17
C PRO A 401 13.63 11.48 -11.02
N CYS A 402 14.82 12.00 -11.25
CA CYS A 402 15.92 11.96 -10.30
C CYS A 402 16.44 13.38 -10.00
N ARG A 403 16.82 13.61 -8.76
CA ARG A 403 17.49 14.84 -8.36
C ARG A 403 18.98 14.74 -8.70
N LEU A 404 19.54 15.82 -9.26
CA LEU A 404 20.97 15.91 -9.54
C LEU A 404 21.75 15.94 -8.22
N ALA A 405 22.85 15.17 -8.15
CA ALA A 405 23.78 15.17 -7.04
C ALA A 405 25.14 15.75 -7.47
N ARG A 406 25.93 16.18 -6.51
CA ARG A 406 27.32 16.56 -6.74
C ARG A 406 28.24 15.37 -6.51
N GLN A 407 29.39 15.36 -7.14
CA GLN A 407 30.39 14.30 -6.92
C GLN A 407 30.82 14.19 -5.44
N GLU A 408 30.80 15.30 -4.72
CA GLU A 408 31.13 15.38 -3.29
C GLU A 408 30.11 14.66 -2.40
N ASP A 409 28.85 14.59 -2.84
CA ASP A 409 27.75 13.93 -2.12
C ASP A 409 27.79 12.41 -2.34
N ALA A 410 28.49 11.93 -3.38
CA ALA A 410 28.58 10.51 -3.67
C ALA A 410 29.50 9.82 -2.66
N VAL A 411 28.95 8.89 -1.91
CA VAL A 411 29.73 8.05 -0.99
C VAL A 411 30.77 7.28 -1.80
N PRO A 412 32.08 7.41 -1.55
CA PRO A 412 33.06 6.65 -2.28
C PRO A 412 32.79 5.16 -2.08
N LYS A 413 32.63 4.45 -3.19
CA LYS A 413 32.53 2.98 -3.20
C LYS A 413 33.81 2.46 -2.54
N ARG A 414 33.75 2.06 -1.26
CA ARG A 414 34.87 1.37 -0.63
C ARG A 414 35.19 0.19 -1.54
N ALA A 415 36.38 0.24 -2.14
CA ALA A 415 36.90 -0.85 -2.92
C ALA A 415 36.71 -2.13 -2.09
N ALA A 416 36.11 -3.16 -2.70
CA ALA A 416 36.03 -4.46 -2.06
C ALA A 416 37.47 -4.88 -1.73
N GLU A 417 37.85 -4.74 -0.47
CA GLU A 417 39.11 -5.26 0.04
C GLU A 417 39.08 -6.76 -0.26
N ARG A 418 40.12 -7.25 -0.92
CA ARG A 418 40.30 -8.69 -1.14
C ARG A 418 40.31 -9.32 0.24
N VAL A 419 39.23 -10.04 0.54
CA VAL A 419 39.04 -10.71 1.82
C VAL A 419 40.08 -11.84 1.88
N ASP A 420 41.06 -11.66 2.75
CA ASP A 420 42.04 -12.69 3.02
C ASP A 420 41.39 -13.76 3.91
N LYS A 421 41.24 -14.98 3.40
CA LYS A 421 40.59 -16.08 4.12
C LYS A 421 41.33 -16.58 5.37
N THR A 422 42.45 -15.99 5.68
CA THR A 422 43.28 -16.33 6.85
C THR A 422 42.77 -15.58 8.10
N GLY A 423 42.17 -16.28 9.05
CA GLY A 423 41.80 -15.71 10.36
C GLY A 423 40.48 -16.19 10.97
N LEU A 424 39.74 -17.05 10.30
CA LEU A 424 38.48 -17.59 10.85
C LEU A 424 38.65 -18.94 11.58
N ALA A 425 39.64 -19.74 11.19
CA ALA A 425 39.83 -21.07 11.76
C ALA A 425 40.02 -21.03 13.27
N GLY A 426 39.19 -21.77 14.00
CA GLY A 426 39.22 -21.86 15.46
C GLY A 426 38.43 -20.77 16.18
N ARG A 427 37.90 -19.73 15.50
CA ARG A 427 37.02 -18.75 16.11
C ARG A 427 35.71 -19.41 16.55
N ARG A 428 35.21 -19.01 17.73
CA ARG A 428 33.99 -19.58 18.31
C ARG A 428 32.84 -18.61 18.23
N ILE A 429 31.76 -19.06 17.60
CA ILE A 429 30.57 -18.27 17.34
C ILE A 429 29.40 -18.80 18.18
N LEU A 430 28.67 -17.91 18.85
CA LEU A 430 27.43 -18.24 19.51
C LEU A 430 26.27 -17.99 18.56
N LEU A 431 25.58 -19.05 18.12
CA LEU A 431 24.45 -18.99 17.20
C LEU A 431 23.14 -19.06 17.99
N ALA A 432 22.37 -17.98 17.97
CA ALA A 432 21.01 -17.95 18.50
C ALA A 432 20.01 -18.20 17.35
N GLU A 433 19.38 -19.37 17.34
CA GLU A 433 18.43 -19.85 16.31
C GLU A 433 17.46 -20.83 16.96
N ASP A 434 16.15 -20.55 16.87
CA ASP A 434 15.10 -21.35 17.50
C ASP A 434 14.74 -22.61 16.70
N ASN A 435 14.98 -22.63 15.41
CA ASN A 435 14.71 -23.76 14.53
C ASN A 435 15.90 -24.73 14.52
N ASP A 436 15.65 -25.98 14.93
CA ASP A 436 16.69 -27.04 15.03
C ASP A 436 17.38 -27.29 13.69
N LEU A 437 16.62 -27.39 12.61
CA LEU A 437 17.16 -27.67 11.29
C LEU A 437 18.04 -26.52 10.75
N ASN A 438 17.58 -25.28 10.94
CA ASN A 438 18.36 -24.11 10.53
C ASN A 438 19.67 -24.03 11.32
N ALA A 439 19.61 -24.29 12.61
CA ALA A 439 20.78 -24.26 13.48
C ALA A 439 21.79 -25.34 13.08
N GLU A 440 21.34 -26.57 12.80
CA GLU A 440 22.18 -27.70 12.36
C GLU A 440 22.86 -27.35 11.03
N ILE A 441 22.10 -26.93 10.02
CA ILE A 441 22.66 -26.57 8.70
C ILE A 441 23.68 -25.42 8.84
N THR A 442 23.35 -24.39 9.61
CA THR A 442 24.24 -23.24 9.81
C THR A 442 25.55 -23.66 10.51
N ALA A 443 25.44 -24.46 11.56
CA ALA A 443 26.60 -24.95 12.29
C ALA A 443 27.50 -25.82 11.43
N GLU A 444 26.94 -26.70 10.59
CA GLU A 444 27.69 -27.55 9.69
C GLU A 444 28.43 -26.73 8.61
N LEU A 445 27.71 -25.81 7.95
CA LEU A 445 28.33 -24.92 6.95
C LEU A 445 29.45 -24.05 7.53
N MET A 446 29.29 -23.53 8.74
CA MET A 446 30.32 -22.78 9.43
C MET A 446 31.48 -23.65 9.88
N GLY A 447 31.21 -24.89 10.27
CA GLY A 447 32.22 -25.89 10.60
C GLY A 447 33.12 -26.24 9.42
N GLU A 448 32.58 -26.32 8.19
CA GLU A 448 33.36 -26.49 6.95
C GLU A 448 34.37 -25.36 6.69
N GLU A 449 34.05 -24.15 7.15
CA GLU A 449 34.95 -22.97 7.10
C GLU A 449 35.90 -22.88 8.32
N GLY A 450 35.89 -23.90 9.20
CA GLY A 450 36.77 -24.03 10.36
C GLY A 450 36.35 -23.24 11.60
N LEU A 451 35.10 -22.77 11.67
CA LEU A 451 34.52 -22.10 12.82
C LEU A 451 33.98 -23.10 13.85
N LEU A 452 34.01 -22.76 15.12
CA LEU A 452 33.37 -23.50 16.19
C LEU A 452 32.03 -22.84 16.53
N VAL A 453 30.95 -23.59 16.56
CA VAL A 453 29.61 -23.05 16.78
C VAL A 453 28.97 -23.68 17.99
N ASP A 454 28.54 -22.83 18.95
CA ASP A 454 27.69 -23.24 20.06
C ASP A 454 26.30 -22.67 19.83
N ARG A 455 25.24 -23.46 20.01
CA ARG A 455 23.87 -23.07 19.77
C ARG A 455 23.16 -22.60 21.05
N ALA A 456 22.39 -21.52 20.92
CA ALA A 456 21.36 -21.09 21.85
C ALA A 456 19.98 -21.17 21.18
N GLU A 457 18.96 -21.68 21.87
CA GLU A 457 17.63 -21.94 21.29
C GLU A 457 16.75 -20.69 21.21
N ASN A 458 17.15 -19.58 21.84
CA ASN A 458 16.47 -18.29 21.83
C ASN A 458 17.37 -17.20 22.43
N GLY A 459 16.92 -15.96 22.39
CA GLY A 459 17.68 -14.80 22.93
C GLY A 459 17.98 -14.87 24.43
N ALA A 460 17.08 -15.47 25.22
CA ALA A 460 17.29 -15.63 26.65
C ALA A 460 18.38 -16.67 26.94
N HIS A 461 18.38 -17.79 26.24
CA HIS A 461 19.41 -18.81 26.34
C HIS A 461 20.77 -18.29 25.84
N CYS A 462 20.78 -17.48 24.77
CA CYS A 462 21.98 -16.81 24.28
C CYS A 462 22.60 -15.90 25.36
N LEU A 463 21.80 -15.08 26.02
CA LEU A 463 22.24 -14.22 27.11
C LEU A 463 22.81 -15.03 28.28
N GLU A 464 22.11 -16.10 28.69
CA GLU A 464 22.54 -16.98 29.78
C GLU A 464 23.88 -17.67 29.47
N MET A 465 24.05 -18.20 28.23
CA MET A 465 25.30 -18.81 27.79
C MET A 465 26.44 -17.79 27.78
N LEU A 466 26.19 -16.58 27.28
CA LEU A 466 27.20 -15.51 27.26
C LEU A 466 27.60 -15.05 28.67
N GLU A 467 26.66 -14.97 29.62
CA GLU A 467 26.95 -14.61 31.03
C GLU A 467 27.78 -15.66 31.75
N LYS A 468 27.51 -16.96 31.49
CA LYS A 468 28.22 -18.08 32.08
C LYS A 468 29.57 -18.37 31.45
N ALA A 469 29.77 -17.98 30.19
CA ALA A 469 31.00 -18.22 29.47
C ALA A 469 32.18 -17.41 30.06
N PRO A 470 33.40 -17.99 30.09
CA PRO A 470 34.60 -17.21 30.35
C PRO A 470 34.74 -16.03 29.36
N ALA A 471 35.30 -14.93 29.81
CA ALA A 471 35.62 -13.80 28.93
C ALA A 471 36.54 -14.26 27.80
N GLY A 472 36.24 -13.89 26.55
CA GLY A 472 37.02 -14.31 25.37
C GLY A 472 36.64 -15.68 24.81
N MET A 473 35.61 -16.35 25.35
CA MET A 473 35.18 -17.66 24.83
C MET A 473 34.51 -17.55 23.46
N TYR A 474 33.67 -16.54 23.26
CA TYR A 474 32.98 -16.28 21.99
C TYR A 474 33.59 -15.08 21.29
N ASP A 475 33.81 -15.19 20.00
CA ASP A 475 34.37 -14.13 19.14
C ASP A 475 33.27 -13.25 18.53
N ALA A 476 32.08 -13.83 18.26
CA ALA A 476 30.91 -13.11 17.78
C ALA A 476 29.63 -13.86 18.09
N ILE A 477 28.49 -13.18 17.95
CA ILE A 477 27.14 -13.74 18.06
C ILE A 477 26.47 -13.61 16.69
N LEU A 478 25.91 -14.70 16.19
CA LEU A 478 24.91 -14.71 15.13
C LEU A 478 23.53 -14.79 15.79
N MET A 479 22.74 -13.74 15.62
CA MET A 479 21.49 -13.57 16.36
C MET A 479 20.30 -13.56 15.39
N ASP A 480 19.48 -14.60 15.43
CA ASP A 480 18.17 -14.52 14.77
C ASP A 480 17.33 -13.40 15.41
N VAL A 481 16.71 -12.61 14.56
CA VAL A 481 15.85 -11.51 15.01
C VAL A 481 14.53 -12.04 15.57
N GLN A 482 13.95 -13.06 14.93
CA GLN A 482 12.63 -13.58 15.28
C GLN A 482 12.73 -14.91 16.04
N MET A 483 12.72 -14.83 17.34
CA MET A 483 12.75 -16.00 18.22
C MET A 483 11.69 -15.90 19.31
N PRO A 484 11.17 -17.03 19.81
CA PRO A 484 10.26 -17.07 20.95
C PRO A 484 10.99 -16.70 22.25
N VAL A 485 10.22 -16.39 23.30
CA VAL A 485 10.68 -16.08 24.67
C VAL A 485 11.37 -14.72 24.77
N LEU A 486 12.45 -14.51 24.04
CA LEU A 486 13.19 -13.25 23.92
C LEU A 486 13.69 -13.11 22.49
N ASP A 487 13.22 -12.09 21.79
CA ASP A 487 13.64 -11.82 20.42
C ASP A 487 15.09 -11.29 20.34
N GLY A 488 15.66 -11.31 19.13
CA GLY A 488 17.05 -10.91 18.92
C GLY A 488 17.31 -9.43 19.23
N TYR A 489 16.33 -8.56 19.02
CA TYR A 489 16.46 -7.13 19.33
C TYR A 489 16.52 -6.89 20.84
N GLU A 490 15.62 -7.49 21.58
CA GLU A 490 15.61 -7.40 23.05
C GLU A 490 16.84 -8.05 23.66
N ALA A 491 17.26 -9.22 23.13
CA ALA A 491 18.48 -9.90 23.57
C ALA A 491 19.71 -9.00 23.37
N THR A 492 19.84 -8.39 22.20
CA THR A 492 20.94 -7.46 21.90
C THR A 492 20.96 -6.28 22.88
N GLN A 493 19.81 -5.64 23.13
CA GLN A 493 19.74 -4.53 24.08
C GLN A 493 20.15 -4.94 25.49
N LYS A 494 19.83 -6.15 25.93
CA LYS A 494 20.26 -6.69 27.23
C LYS A 494 21.75 -6.99 27.24
N ILE A 495 22.31 -7.58 26.18
CA ILE A 495 23.75 -7.83 26.05
C ILE A 495 24.54 -6.52 26.09
N ARG A 496 24.09 -5.48 25.38
CA ARG A 496 24.76 -4.16 25.36
C ARG A 496 24.73 -3.43 26.70
N ARG A 497 23.86 -3.85 27.64
CA ARG A 497 23.76 -3.31 29.00
C ARG A 497 24.52 -4.13 30.05
N LEU A 498 25.19 -5.20 29.66
CA LEU A 498 26.02 -5.97 30.60
C LEU A 498 27.17 -5.13 31.15
N THR A 499 27.52 -5.35 32.41
CA THR A 499 28.58 -4.62 33.10
C THR A 499 29.98 -5.00 32.65
N ASP A 500 30.14 -6.20 32.11
CA ASP A 500 31.40 -6.68 31.55
C ASP A 500 31.60 -6.08 30.15
N PRO A 501 32.61 -5.21 29.94
CA PRO A 501 32.84 -4.54 28.67
C PRO A 501 33.09 -5.48 27.50
N TRP A 502 33.69 -6.65 27.76
CA TRP A 502 33.94 -7.64 26.71
C TRP A 502 32.62 -8.21 26.18
N ARG A 503 31.70 -8.62 27.08
CA ARG A 503 30.39 -9.14 26.71
C ARG A 503 29.50 -8.07 26.07
N ALA A 504 29.55 -6.85 26.62
CA ALA A 504 28.73 -5.75 26.10
C ALA A 504 29.13 -5.31 24.69
N ASN A 505 30.41 -5.47 24.29
CA ASN A 505 30.94 -5.05 22.99
C ASN A 505 31.18 -6.19 22.01
N ILE A 506 30.79 -7.43 22.35
CA ILE A 506 30.93 -8.57 21.44
C ILE A 506 30.22 -8.28 20.11
N PRO A 507 30.83 -8.56 18.94
CA PRO A 507 30.17 -8.39 17.65
C PRO A 507 28.87 -9.20 17.56
N ILE A 508 27.76 -8.55 17.22
CA ILE A 508 26.46 -9.18 17.04
C ILE A 508 26.00 -8.95 15.61
N ILE A 509 25.87 -10.03 14.86
CA ILE A 509 25.40 -10.00 13.48
C ILE A 509 23.97 -10.53 13.47
N ALA A 510 23.03 -9.70 13.00
CA ALA A 510 21.63 -10.08 12.86
C ALA A 510 21.47 -11.13 11.75
N ILE A 511 20.67 -12.16 12.03
CA ILE A 511 20.13 -13.06 11.00
C ILE A 511 18.67 -12.64 10.82
N THR A 512 18.32 -12.11 9.63
CA THR A 512 16.98 -11.60 9.35
C THR A 512 16.26 -12.46 8.32
N ALA A 513 14.94 -12.54 8.40
CA ALA A 513 14.15 -13.24 7.38
C ALA A 513 14.28 -12.58 5.99
N ASN A 514 14.67 -11.30 5.94
CA ASN A 514 14.77 -10.52 4.71
C ASN A 514 15.97 -9.56 4.75
N ALA A 515 16.55 -9.29 3.57
CA ALA A 515 17.69 -8.37 3.40
C ALA A 515 17.29 -6.89 3.27
N PHE A 516 16.13 -6.48 3.84
CA PHE A 516 15.61 -5.13 3.62
C PHE A 516 16.31 -4.08 4.49
N ALA A 517 16.39 -2.87 3.95
CA ALA A 517 17.01 -1.72 4.58
C ALA A 517 16.40 -1.37 5.95
N GLU A 518 15.08 -1.53 6.12
CA GLU A 518 14.40 -1.27 7.40
C GLU A 518 14.83 -2.24 8.51
N ASP A 519 14.93 -3.54 8.19
CA ASP A 519 15.37 -4.55 9.16
C ASP A 519 16.84 -4.32 9.54
N ARG A 520 17.66 -3.93 8.57
CA ARG A 520 19.05 -3.51 8.79
C ARG A 520 19.16 -2.27 9.67
N GLN A 521 18.41 -1.23 9.35
CA GLN A 521 18.39 0.01 10.11
C GLN A 521 18.02 -0.26 11.58
N ARG A 522 16.96 -1.03 11.78
CA ARG A 522 16.48 -1.41 13.10
C ARG A 522 17.51 -2.25 13.88
N ALA A 523 18.19 -3.20 13.21
CA ALA A 523 19.25 -3.98 13.83
C ALA A 523 20.40 -3.09 14.31
N LEU A 524 20.82 -2.13 13.50
CA LEU A 524 21.87 -1.16 13.88
C LEU A 524 21.42 -0.23 15.02
N GLU A 525 20.16 0.24 15.02
CA GLU A 525 19.61 1.11 16.07
C GLU A 525 19.54 0.44 17.44
N VAL A 526 19.31 -0.87 17.50
CA VAL A 526 19.31 -1.62 18.77
C VAL A 526 20.71 -2.03 19.24
N GLY A 527 21.75 -1.77 18.41
CA GLY A 527 23.15 -2.00 18.75
C GLY A 527 23.76 -3.28 18.16
N MET A 528 23.16 -3.88 17.12
CA MET A 528 23.80 -4.92 16.32
C MET A 528 24.84 -4.29 15.38
N ASP A 529 25.87 -5.04 14.99
CA ASP A 529 27.00 -4.50 14.25
C ASP A 529 26.86 -4.68 12.73
N ASP A 530 26.16 -5.72 12.28
CA ASP A 530 25.86 -5.98 10.87
C ASP A 530 24.65 -6.94 10.75
N HIS A 531 24.30 -7.32 9.53
CA HIS A 531 23.20 -8.25 9.28
C HIS A 531 23.47 -9.17 8.09
N VAL A 532 22.81 -10.34 8.07
CA VAL A 532 22.76 -11.31 6.97
C VAL A 532 21.33 -11.83 6.84
N ALA A 533 20.82 -11.95 5.61
CA ALA A 533 19.50 -12.50 5.35
C ALA A 533 19.47 -14.03 5.37
N LYS A 534 18.36 -14.62 5.80
CA LYS A 534 18.03 -16.04 5.63
C LYS A 534 17.57 -16.30 4.17
N PRO A 535 17.92 -17.46 3.58
CA PRO A 535 18.79 -18.50 4.12
C PRO A 535 20.23 -18.01 4.17
N ILE A 536 20.97 -18.50 5.15
CA ILE A 536 22.37 -18.10 5.35
C ILE A 536 23.20 -18.57 4.17
N ASP A 537 23.80 -17.60 3.47
CA ASP A 537 24.73 -17.79 2.38
C ASP A 537 26.16 -17.54 2.90
N MET A 538 27.00 -18.58 2.93
CA MET A 538 28.38 -18.46 3.44
C MET A 538 29.20 -17.45 2.64
N ALA A 539 28.95 -17.30 1.35
CA ALA A 539 29.64 -16.30 0.54
C ALA A 539 29.34 -14.84 0.99
N LYS A 540 28.22 -14.62 1.68
CA LYS A 540 27.84 -13.32 2.26
C LYS A 540 28.22 -13.22 3.75
N LEU A 541 28.03 -14.29 4.51
CA LEU A 541 28.28 -14.33 5.95
C LEU A 541 29.78 -14.18 6.26
N ILE A 542 30.64 -14.92 5.58
CA ILE A 542 32.09 -14.93 5.85
C ILE A 542 32.72 -13.55 5.74
N PRO A 543 32.50 -12.73 4.70
CA PRO A 543 33.02 -11.37 4.62
C PRO A 543 32.52 -10.46 5.74
N VAL A 544 31.25 -10.60 6.16
CA VAL A 544 30.66 -9.83 7.25
C VAL A 544 31.31 -10.19 8.58
N LEU A 545 31.43 -11.48 8.88
CA LEU A 545 32.12 -11.99 10.08
C LEU A 545 33.57 -11.49 10.15
N GLN A 546 34.32 -11.65 9.08
CA GLN A 546 35.72 -11.20 9.04
C GLN A 546 35.87 -9.70 9.31
N LYS A 547 35.04 -8.89 8.67
CA LYS A 547 35.03 -7.43 8.88
C LYS A 547 34.78 -7.07 10.33
N GLN A 548 33.80 -7.71 10.99
CA GLN A 548 33.44 -7.39 12.36
C GLN A 548 34.47 -7.94 13.37
N LEU A 549 35.03 -9.11 13.12
CA LEU A 549 36.11 -9.69 13.95
C LEU A 549 37.39 -8.85 13.87
N HIS A 550 37.83 -8.45 12.68
CA HIS A 550 39.01 -7.57 12.53
C HIS A 550 38.82 -6.21 13.22
N LYS A 551 37.63 -5.62 13.12
CA LYS A 551 37.30 -4.38 13.82
C LYS A 551 37.41 -4.55 15.34
N HIS A 552 36.88 -5.63 15.86
CA HIS A 552 36.89 -5.93 17.29
C HIS A 552 38.30 -6.23 17.81
N ASP A 553 39.11 -7.00 17.06
CA ASP A 553 40.50 -7.29 17.40
C ASP A 553 41.35 -6.01 17.43
N GLY A 554 41.19 -5.09 16.44
CA GLY A 554 41.88 -3.82 16.38
C GLY A 554 41.53 -2.87 17.54
N GLU A 555 40.24 -2.80 17.92
CA GLU A 555 39.81 -1.99 19.08
C GLU A 555 40.32 -2.55 20.42
N ALA A 556 40.49 -3.88 20.51
CA ALA A 556 41.08 -4.53 21.68
C ALA A 556 42.57 -4.24 21.84
N GLU A 557 43.30 -4.24 20.73
CA GLU A 557 44.75 -3.88 20.72
C GLU A 557 44.99 -2.41 21.07
N GLU A 558 44.21 -1.47 20.55
CA GLU A 558 44.32 -0.04 20.88
C GLU A 558 44.05 0.25 22.38
N LYS A 559 43.06 -0.43 22.98
CA LYS A 559 42.75 -0.30 24.41
C LYS A 559 43.84 -0.90 25.30
N HIS A 560 44.47 -1.98 24.88
CA HIS A 560 45.64 -2.55 25.59
C HIS A 560 46.85 -1.64 25.52
N PHE A 561 47.09 -1.00 24.38
CA PHE A 561 48.22 -0.06 24.18
C PHE A 561 48.02 1.22 24.98
N SER A 562 46.80 1.74 25.07
CA SER A 562 46.47 2.96 25.85
C SER A 562 46.50 2.75 27.37
N GLN A 563 46.40 1.52 27.88
CA GLN A 563 46.53 1.18 29.31
C GLN A 563 47.95 0.80 29.71
N SER A 564 48.85 0.60 28.75
CA SER A 564 50.26 0.21 29.00
C SER A 564 51.25 1.34 28.87
N VAL A 565 50.82 2.58 28.63
CA VAL A 565 51.68 3.77 28.68
C VAL A 565 51.56 4.42 30.05
N PRO A 566 52.62 4.43 30.89
CA PRO A 566 52.59 4.97 32.25
C PRO A 566 52.49 6.51 32.29
#